data_8299c58fe789e459d70536f69e444a86
#
_entry.id   8299c58fe789e459d70536f69e444a86
#
_cell.length_a   1.000
_cell.length_b   1.000
_cell.length_c   1.000
_cell.angle_alpha   90.00
_cell.angle_beta   90.00
_cell.angle_gamma   90.00
#
_symmetry.space_group_name_H-M   'P 1'
#
loop_
_entity.id
_entity.type
_entity.pdbx_description
1 polymer ?
#
loop_
_entity_poly.entity_id
_entity_poly.type
_entity_poly.pdbx_seq_one_letter_code
_entity_poly.pdbx_strand_id
1 'polypeptide(L)'
;MLEIRYPYIDPVAIDLPGPLDVRWYGLGYMAGFGVAYYILRRLAQRRFLKLDPDAVGDLIFALMLGVILGGRLGYILFYDFSSFAANPLSIIRIWEGGLAFHGGLLGVIVAGAWFARKHGARFLNLGDALALGVCPGIFTVRVANFVNGELYGRIAGPDVPWAVRFPTDPMASELLGSGTGLQARERIIRDAFESGRWDAVRAQVPLRHPSQLYEALGEGLVLGVILWLAYRWSARRGQPLGAGFFGGVFMLGYGVARTFIELFRQPDAQFTDDADRLGTVLGPLTMGQTLSLLMIAVGIFLVVQGWRKRVPRAHLST
;
A
#
# COMPACT_ATOMS: atom_id res chain seq x y z
N MET A 1 -25.93 11.06 17.10
CA MET A 1 -25.21 10.02 16.33
C MET A 1 -23.77 10.00 16.84
N LEU A 2 -23.26 8.81 17.14
CA LEU A 2 -21.84 8.65 17.41
C LEU A 2 -21.15 8.63 16.04
N GLU A 3 -20.28 9.59 15.77
CA GLU A 3 -19.40 9.65 14.61
C GLU A 3 -17.99 9.98 15.09
N ILE A 4 -16.96 9.48 14.45
CA ILE A 4 -15.61 9.94 14.73
C ILE A 4 -15.41 11.26 13.98
N ARG A 5 -15.09 12.32 14.73
CA ARG A 5 -14.73 13.60 14.15
C ARG A 5 -13.39 13.44 13.43
N TYR A 6 -13.33 13.82 12.14
CA TYR A 6 -12.09 13.81 11.39
C TYR A 6 -11.05 14.69 12.09
N PRO A 7 -9.92 14.13 12.54
CA PRO A 7 -8.86 14.91 13.14
C PRO A 7 -8.13 15.66 12.02
N TYR A 8 -8.44 16.95 11.86
CA TYR A 8 -7.69 17.73 10.88
C TYR A 8 -6.23 17.81 11.30
N ILE A 9 -5.38 17.24 10.48
CA ILE A 9 -3.92 17.35 10.55
C ILE A 9 -3.49 17.95 9.23
N ASP A 10 -2.76 19.07 9.26
CA ASP A 10 -2.22 19.66 8.05
C ASP A 10 -1.37 18.63 7.30
N PRO A 11 -1.62 18.36 6.01
CA PRO A 11 -0.83 17.42 5.22
C PRO A 11 0.66 17.78 5.15
N VAL A 12 0.99 19.06 5.32
CA VAL A 12 2.36 19.55 5.42
C VAL A 12 2.86 19.39 6.86
N ALA A 13 3.85 18.53 7.06
CA ALA A 13 4.47 18.32 8.38
C ALA A 13 5.50 19.40 8.73
N ILE A 14 6.25 19.88 7.73
CA ILE A 14 7.24 20.95 7.85
C ILE A 14 7.15 21.82 6.61
N ASP A 15 6.80 23.07 6.80
CA ASP A 15 6.78 24.09 5.75
C ASP A 15 8.22 24.58 5.54
N LEU A 16 8.73 24.41 4.32
CA LEU A 16 10.07 24.85 3.95
C LEU A 16 10.00 26.05 3.03
N PRO A 17 10.98 26.97 3.09
CA PRO A 17 11.05 28.08 2.14
C PRO A 17 11.17 27.57 0.69
N GLY A 18 10.19 27.90 -0.16
CA GLY A 18 10.19 27.52 -1.58
C GLY A 18 9.10 26.52 -1.95
N PRO A 19 9.24 25.77 -3.05
CA PRO A 19 8.20 24.88 -3.55
C PRO A 19 8.21 23.48 -2.91
N LEU A 20 9.11 23.21 -1.96
CA LEU A 20 9.33 21.90 -1.38
C LEU A 20 8.84 21.86 0.07
N ASP A 21 7.75 21.12 0.31
CA ASP A 21 7.23 20.87 1.65
C ASP A 21 7.55 19.45 2.09
N VAL A 22 7.83 19.25 3.39
CA VAL A 22 7.89 17.92 3.98
C VAL A 22 6.48 17.51 4.38
N ARG A 23 5.95 16.48 3.74
CA ARG A 23 4.58 15.99 3.93
C ARG A 23 4.55 14.72 4.78
N TRP A 24 3.52 14.54 5.59
CA TRP A 24 3.31 13.31 6.36
C TRP A 24 3.32 12.06 5.49
N TYR A 25 2.83 12.17 4.27
CA TYR A 25 2.86 11.09 3.30
C TYR A 25 4.28 10.62 2.97
N GLY A 26 5.19 11.58 2.68
CA GLY A 26 6.62 11.29 2.48
C GLY A 26 7.29 10.71 3.73
N LEU A 27 6.99 11.26 4.90
CA LEU A 27 7.49 10.74 6.18
C LEU A 27 7.00 9.32 6.45
N GLY A 28 5.73 9.02 6.13
CA GLY A 28 5.16 7.68 6.23
C GLY A 28 5.89 6.65 5.36
N TYR A 29 6.21 7.00 4.11
CA TYR A 29 7.03 6.15 3.25
C TYR A 29 8.45 5.97 3.79
N MET A 30 9.12 7.05 4.20
CA MET A 30 10.46 6.96 4.78
C MET A 30 10.50 6.08 6.03
N ALA A 31 9.52 6.22 6.91
CA ALA A 31 9.39 5.37 8.09
C ALA A 31 9.19 3.89 7.70
N GLY A 32 8.29 3.62 6.73
CA GLY A 32 8.08 2.28 6.20
C GLY A 32 9.34 1.65 5.62
N PHE A 33 10.07 2.38 4.78
CA PHE A 33 11.34 1.91 4.22
C PHE A 33 12.43 1.73 5.29
N GLY A 34 12.52 2.63 6.27
CA GLY A 34 13.46 2.51 7.38
C GLY A 34 13.22 1.26 8.22
N VAL A 35 11.96 0.97 8.55
CA VAL A 35 11.59 -0.25 9.28
C VAL A 35 11.83 -1.49 8.43
N ALA A 36 11.48 -1.47 7.15
CA ALA A 36 11.76 -2.57 6.22
C ALA A 36 13.27 -2.84 6.12
N TYR A 37 14.09 -1.80 5.97
CA TYR A 37 15.55 -1.90 5.97
C TYR A 37 16.07 -2.57 7.25
N TYR A 38 15.62 -2.10 8.41
CA TYR A 38 16.02 -2.68 9.69
C TYR A 38 15.66 -4.17 9.79
N ILE A 39 14.42 -4.54 9.43
CA ILE A 39 13.96 -5.93 9.45
C ILE A 39 14.78 -6.79 8.49
N LEU A 40 14.94 -6.37 7.24
CA LEU A 40 15.68 -7.12 6.21
C LEU A 40 17.15 -7.30 6.59
N ARG A 41 17.80 -6.25 7.11
CA ARG A 41 19.17 -6.33 7.60
C ARG A 41 19.31 -7.31 8.77
N ARG A 42 18.35 -7.32 9.70
CA ARG A 42 18.32 -8.32 10.79
C ARG A 42 18.10 -9.74 10.30
N LEU A 43 17.26 -9.94 9.27
CA LEU A 43 17.05 -11.24 8.62
C LEU A 43 18.31 -11.72 7.90
N ALA A 44 19.04 -10.82 7.24
CA ALA A 44 20.31 -11.12 6.61
C ALA A 44 21.40 -11.49 7.64
N GLN A 45 21.55 -10.70 8.73
CA GLN A 45 22.45 -11.01 9.84
C GLN A 45 22.18 -12.38 10.50
N ARG A 46 20.90 -12.78 10.53
CA ARG A 46 20.48 -14.11 11.07
C ARG A 46 20.55 -15.23 10.02
N ARG A 47 21.08 -14.96 8.85
CA ARG A 47 21.15 -15.90 7.71
C ARG A 47 19.80 -16.47 7.26
N PHE A 48 18.70 -15.84 7.64
CA PHE A 48 17.38 -16.15 7.09
C PHE A 48 17.28 -15.71 5.62
N LEU A 49 17.67 -14.46 5.36
CA LEU A 49 17.89 -13.95 4.01
C LEU A 49 19.36 -14.22 3.65
N LYS A 50 19.59 -15.03 2.61
CA LYS A 50 20.93 -15.33 2.10
C LYS A 50 21.46 -14.16 1.25
N LEU A 51 21.75 -13.07 1.91
CA LEU A 51 22.25 -11.82 1.36
C LEU A 51 23.24 -11.22 2.35
N ASP A 52 24.26 -10.53 1.84
CA ASP A 52 25.11 -9.69 2.68
C ASP A 52 24.25 -8.60 3.35
N PRO A 53 24.33 -8.43 4.68
CA PRO A 53 23.61 -7.36 5.37
C PRO A 53 23.86 -5.96 4.79
N ASP A 54 25.02 -5.70 4.24
CA ASP A 54 25.38 -4.40 3.66
C ASP A 54 24.74 -4.20 2.27
N ALA A 55 24.41 -5.28 1.57
CA ALA A 55 23.68 -5.23 0.28
C ALA A 55 22.16 -4.96 0.44
N VAL A 56 21.64 -4.92 1.66
CA VAL A 56 20.20 -4.65 1.89
C VAL A 56 19.81 -3.23 1.46
N GLY A 57 20.71 -2.25 1.60
CA GLY A 57 20.48 -0.90 1.09
C GLY A 57 20.29 -0.88 -0.42
N ASP A 58 21.18 -1.59 -1.14
CA ASP A 58 21.12 -1.71 -2.59
C ASP A 58 19.84 -2.43 -3.05
N LEU A 59 19.40 -3.44 -2.29
CA LEU A 59 18.13 -4.13 -2.56
C LEU A 59 16.95 -3.15 -2.49
N ILE A 60 16.84 -2.39 -1.40
CA ILE A 60 15.74 -1.42 -1.24
C ILE A 60 15.79 -0.39 -2.35
N PHE A 61 16.96 0.14 -2.67
CA PHE A 61 17.13 1.08 -3.77
C PHE A 61 16.70 0.49 -5.12
N ALA A 62 17.10 -0.75 -5.41
CA ALA A 62 16.69 -1.44 -6.65
C ALA A 62 15.16 -1.64 -6.71
N LEU A 63 14.52 -1.99 -5.59
CA LEU A 63 13.07 -2.14 -5.52
C LEU A 63 12.35 -0.79 -5.70
N MET A 64 12.85 0.29 -5.11
CA MET A 64 12.31 1.64 -5.30
C MET A 64 12.40 2.07 -6.77
N LEU A 65 13.55 1.86 -7.41
CA LEU A 65 13.69 2.10 -8.86
C LEU A 65 12.71 1.24 -9.66
N GLY A 66 12.53 -0.03 -9.27
CA GLY A 66 11.55 -0.92 -9.88
C GLY A 66 10.13 -0.35 -9.81
N VAL A 67 9.70 0.16 -8.65
CA VAL A 67 8.38 0.81 -8.49
C VAL A 67 8.24 2.01 -9.44
N ILE A 68 9.22 2.91 -9.43
CA ILE A 68 9.16 4.17 -10.19
C ILE A 68 9.17 3.89 -11.69
N LEU A 69 10.16 3.14 -12.16
CA LEU A 69 10.32 2.85 -13.59
C LEU A 69 9.18 1.98 -14.10
N GLY A 70 8.83 0.93 -13.37
CA GLY A 70 7.73 0.05 -13.74
C GLY A 70 6.38 0.77 -13.72
N GLY A 71 6.14 1.59 -12.68
CA GLY A 71 4.92 2.39 -12.55
C GLY A 71 4.77 3.39 -13.70
N ARG A 72 5.85 4.08 -14.07
CA ARG A 72 5.85 5.03 -15.17
C ARG A 72 5.68 4.37 -16.53
N LEU A 73 6.43 3.31 -16.79
CA LEU A 73 6.29 2.53 -18.02
C LEU A 73 4.88 1.95 -18.16
N GLY A 74 4.34 1.37 -17.09
CA GLY A 74 2.98 0.86 -17.09
C GLY A 74 1.92 1.94 -17.34
N TYR A 75 2.09 3.13 -16.74
CA TYR A 75 1.19 4.25 -17.01
C TYR A 75 1.21 4.65 -18.47
N ILE A 76 2.38 4.87 -19.05
CA ILE A 76 2.56 5.27 -20.44
C ILE A 76 1.94 4.22 -21.37
N LEU A 77 2.26 2.95 -21.17
CA LEU A 77 1.80 1.88 -22.07
C LEU A 77 0.29 1.67 -22.05
N PHE A 78 -0.36 1.82 -20.90
CA PHE A 78 -1.77 1.47 -20.74
C PHE A 78 -2.71 2.69 -20.71
N TYR A 79 -2.22 3.89 -20.37
CA TYR A 79 -3.09 5.04 -20.13
C TYR A 79 -2.74 6.28 -20.96
N ASP A 80 -1.48 6.46 -21.38
CA ASP A 80 -1.04 7.75 -21.98
C ASP A 80 -0.03 7.57 -23.12
N PHE A 81 -0.20 6.52 -23.90
CA PHE A 81 0.71 6.21 -25.01
C PHE A 81 0.73 7.28 -26.09
N SER A 82 -0.41 7.91 -26.38
CA SER A 82 -0.52 8.97 -27.40
C SER A 82 0.28 10.23 -27.03
N SER A 83 0.18 10.68 -25.78
CA SER A 83 0.94 11.83 -25.28
C SER A 83 2.44 11.53 -25.25
N PHE A 84 2.83 10.32 -24.89
CA PHE A 84 4.23 9.89 -24.96
C PHE A 84 4.75 9.86 -26.39
N ALA A 85 3.99 9.34 -27.34
CA ALA A 85 4.38 9.30 -28.76
C ALA A 85 4.58 10.70 -29.33
N ALA A 86 3.77 11.67 -28.90
CA ALA A 86 3.90 13.07 -29.28
C ALA A 86 5.08 13.77 -28.58
N ASN A 87 5.38 13.41 -27.34
CA ASN A 87 6.49 13.99 -26.56
C ASN A 87 7.19 12.92 -25.69
N PRO A 88 8.18 12.18 -26.23
CA PRO A 88 8.86 11.10 -25.50
C PRO A 88 9.57 11.54 -24.20
N LEU A 89 9.92 12.82 -24.07
CA LEU A 89 10.51 13.35 -22.84
C LEU A 89 9.52 13.41 -21.67
N SER A 90 8.23 13.22 -21.92
CA SER A 90 7.22 13.11 -20.86
C SER A 90 7.49 11.93 -19.90
N ILE A 91 8.23 10.91 -20.33
CA ILE A 91 8.58 9.73 -19.49
C ILE A 91 9.30 10.11 -18.21
N ILE A 92 10.17 11.12 -18.24
CA ILE A 92 10.95 11.53 -17.06
C ILE A 92 10.19 12.47 -16.12
N ARG A 93 9.03 12.99 -16.52
CA ARG A 93 8.23 13.93 -15.72
C ARG A 93 7.36 13.22 -14.70
N ILE A 94 7.99 12.48 -13.80
CA ILE A 94 7.28 11.72 -12.75
C ILE A 94 6.59 12.63 -11.72
N TRP A 95 7.01 13.87 -11.60
CA TRP A 95 6.42 14.89 -10.72
C TRP A 95 5.05 15.40 -11.19
N GLU A 96 4.68 15.18 -12.46
CA GLU A 96 3.35 15.47 -13.00
C GLU A 96 2.33 14.36 -12.66
N GLY A 97 2.77 13.29 -11.96
CA GLY A 97 1.96 12.11 -11.66
C GLY A 97 2.06 11.05 -12.75
N GLY A 98 1.07 10.15 -12.82
CA GLY A 98 1.03 9.09 -13.83
C GLY A 98 1.94 7.91 -13.51
N LEU A 99 1.62 7.20 -12.42
CA LEU A 99 2.23 5.93 -12.04
C LEU A 99 1.13 4.86 -11.97
N ALA A 100 1.27 3.78 -12.75
CA ALA A 100 0.36 2.66 -12.73
C ALA A 100 0.76 1.65 -11.65
N PHE A 101 -0.18 1.25 -10.79
CA PHE A 101 0.06 0.27 -9.73
C PHE A 101 0.59 -1.06 -10.27
N HIS A 102 -0.03 -1.62 -11.31
CA HIS A 102 0.38 -2.90 -11.90
C HIS A 102 1.78 -2.84 -12.51
N GLY A 103 2.11 -1.71 -13.14
CA GLY A 103 3.46 -1.46 -13.66
C GLY A 103 4.49 -1.43 -12.53
N GLY A 104 4.19 -0.73 -11.44
CA GLY A 104 5.05 -0.68 -10.25
C GLY A 104 5.26 -2.06 -9.62
N LEU A 105 4.20 -2.86 -9.48
CA LEU A 105 4.28 -4.23 -8.96
C LEU A 105 5.17 -5.11 -9.85
N LEU A 106 4.98 -5.06 -11.16
CA LEU A 106 5.82 -5.79 -12.10
C LEU A 106 7.28 -5.35 -12.02
N GLY A 107 7.52 -4.04 -11.90
CA GLY A 107 8.85 -3.47 -11.72
C GLY A 107 9.54 -3.98 -10.45
N VAL A 108 8.83 -4.09 -9.32
CA VAL A 108 9.35 -4.70 -8.08
C VAL A 108 9.73 -6.16 -8.30
N ILE A 109 8.87 -6.94 -8.96
CA ILE A 109 9.12 -8.36 -9.23
C ILE A 109 10.38 -8.52 -10.10
N VAL A 110 10.49 -7.74 -11.17
CA VAL A 110 11.65 -7.77 -12.08
C VAL A 110 12.93 -7.35 -11.36
N ALA A 111 12.87 -6.22 -10.62
CA ALA A 111 14.02 -5.74 -9.85
C ALA A 111 14.46 -6.75 -8.79
N GLY A 112 13.52 -7.34 -8.06
CA GLY A 112 13.79 -8.38 -7.06
C GLY A 112 14.38 -9.66 -7.68
N ALA A 113 13.87 -10.11 -8.83
CA ALA A 113 14.39 -11.27 -9.54
C ALA A 113 15.82 -11.01 -10.08
N TRP A 114 16.05 -9.83 -10.65
CA TRP A 114 17.38 -9.41 -11.10
C TRP A 114 18.37 -9.36 -9.92
N PHE A 115 17.97 -8.70 -8.82
CA PHE A 115 18.81 -8.57 -7.64
C PHE A 115 19.14 -9.93 -7.01
N ALA A 116 18.13 -10.80 -6.88
CA ALA A 116 18.34 -12.15 -6.37
C ALA A 116 19.35 -12.93 -7.20
N ARG A 117 19.26 -12.87 -8.55
CA ARG A 117 20.22 -13.51 -9.44
C ARG A 117 21.62 -12.93 -9.29
N LYS A 118 21.75 -11.60 -9.26
CA LYS A 118 23.03 -10.91 -9.12
C LYS A 118 23.78 -11.31 -7.85
N HIS A 119 23.06 -11.50 -6.74
CA HIS A 119 23.64 -11.82 -5.43
C HIS A 119 23.57 -13.31 -5.07
N GLY A 120 23.19 -14.21 -5.99
CA GLY A 120 23.09 -15.64 -5.74
C GLY A 120 22.01 -16.04 -4.72
N ALA A 121 21.08 -15.13 -4.44
CA ALA A 121 19.96 -15.39 -3.54
C ALA A 121 18.82 -16.11 -4.27
N ARG A 122 18.03 -16.90 -3.53
CA ARG A 122 16.81 -17.50 -4.09
C ARG A 122 15.68 -16.48 -4.09
N PHE A 123 15.02 -16.27 -5.23
CA PHE A 123 13.93 -15.31 -5.37
C PHE A 123 12.80 -15.52 -4.34
N LEU A 124 12.39 -16.77 -4.09
CA LEU A 124 11.37 -17.06 -3.08
C LEU A 124 11.83 -16.74 -1.65
N ASN A 125 13.12 -16.90 -1.33
CA ASN A 125 13.65 -16.52 -0.03
C ASN A 125 13.70 -15.00 0.13
N LEU A 126 14.02 -14.27 -0.96
CA LEU A 126 13.91 -12.81 -0.99
C LEU A 126 12.45 -12.36 -0.76
N GLY A 127 11.49 -13.01 -1.44
CA GLY A 127 10.06 -12.78 -1.26
C GLY A 127 9.60 -13.00 0.19
N ASP A 128 10.08 -14.05 0.85
CA ASP A 128 9.81 -14.32 2.26
C ASP A 128 10.31 -13.20 3.17
N ALA A 129 11.52 -12.71 2.93
CA ALA A 129 12.09 -11.61 3.70
C ALA A 129 11.33 -10.30 3.48
N LEU A 130 10.96 -10.00 2.22
CA LEU A 130 10.15 -8.83 1.88
C LEU A 130 8.76 -8.90 2.52
N ALA A 131 8.13 -10.07 2.54
CA ALA A 131 6.84 -10.27 3.20
C ALA A 131 6.88 -9.93 4.70
N LEU A 132 7.98 -10.30 5.38
CA LEU A 132 8.21 -9.96 6.80
C LEU A 132 8.48 -8.47 7.01
N GLY A 133 8.98 -7.76 6.01
CA GLY A 133 9.38 -6.35 6.11
C GLY A 133 8.35 -5.33 5.59
N VAL A 134 7.37 -5.74 4.76
CA VAL A 134 6.49 -4.79 4.05
C VAL A 134 5.31 -4.29 4.87
N CYS A 135 4.80 -5.09 5.80
CA CYS A 135 3.58 -4.76 6.55
C CYS A 135 3.65 -3.44 7.34
N PRO A 136 4.76 -3.06 8.01
CA PRO A 136 4.88 -1.75 8.62
C PRO A 136 4.74 -0.59 7.62
N GLY A 137 5.27 -0.77 6.41
CA GLY A 137 5.13 0.21 5.33
C GLY A 137 3.68 0.36 4.87
N ILE A 138 2.95 -0.75 4.72
CA ILE A 138 1.51 -0.71 4.42
C ILE A 138 0.78 0.07 5.52
N PHE A 139 1.04 -0.26 6.79
CA PHE A 139 0.41 0.44 7.92
C PHE A 139 0.64 1.95 7.87
N THR A 140 1.89 2.39 7.76
CA THR A 140 2.23 3.82 7.79
C THR A 140 1.64 4.59 6.60
N VAL A 141 1.68 4.01 5.41
CA VAL A 141 1.10 4.62 4.20
C VAL A 141 -0.43 4.74 4.32
N ARG A 142 -1.12 3.72 4.84
CA ARG A 142 -2.58 3.78 5.03
C ARG A 142 -3.01 4.78 6.09
N VAL A 143 -2.23 4.92 7.16
CA VAL A 143 -2.43 6.01 8.14
C VAL A 143 -2.22 7.37 7.48
N ALA A 144 -1.20 7.53 6.64
CA ALA A 144 -0.97 8.77 5.90
C ALA A 144 -2.12 9.08 4.92
N ASN A 145 -2.70 8.08 4.24
CA ASN A 145 -3.89 8.28 3.42
C ASN A 145 -5.08 8.79 4.26
N PHE A 146 -5.25 8.27 5.47
CA PHE A 146 -6.30 8.77 6.38
C PHE A 146 -6.04 10.22 6.79
N VAL A 147 -4.81 10.58 7.15
CA VAL A 147 -4.41 11.95 7.49
C VAL A 147 -4.64 12.91 6.32
N ASN A 148 -4.39 12.47 5.09
CA ASN A 148 -4.67 13.26 3.89
C ASN A 148 -6.17 13.29 3.51
N GLY A 149 -7.01 12.48 4.16
CA GLY A 149 -8.42 12.36 3.83
C GLY A 149 -8.68 11.73 2.46
N GLU A 150 -7.79 10.90 1.94
CA GLU A 150 -7.90 10.28 0.62
C GLU A 150 -8.16 8.78 0.71
N LEU A 151 -8.68 8.17 -0.37
CA LEU A 151 -8.96 6.73 -0.46
C LEU A 151 -9.92 6.20 0.63
N TYR A 152 -10.83 7.02 1.10
CA TYR A 152 -11.88 6.60 2.03
C TYR A 152 -12.87 5.64 1.34
N GLY A 153 -13.71 5.03 2.17
CA GLY A 153 -14.65 4.00 1.73
C GLY A 153 -16.00 4.54 1.24
N ARG A 154 -16.90 3.60 1.01
CA ARG A 154 -18.29 3.85 0.61
C ARG A 154 -19.01 4.66 1.67
N ILE A 155 -20.18 5.19 1.31
CA ILE A 155 -21.10 5.82 2.28
C ILE A 155 -21.46 4.80 3.34
N ALA A 156 -21.27 5.18 4.59
CA ALA A 156 -21.59 4.38 5.77
C ALA A 156 -23.02 4.67 6.24
N GLY A 157 -23.68 3.66 6.78
CA GLY A 157 -24.95 3.86 7.45
C GLY A 157 -24.82 4.68 8.74
N PRO A 158 -25.91 5.27 9.22
CA PRO A 158 -25.92 6.09 10.44
C PRO A 158 -25.59 5.29 11.71
N ASP A 159 -25.69 3.97 11.64
CA ASP A 159 -25.43 3.04 12.76
C ASP A 159 -23.96 2.65 12.90
N VAL A 160 -23.08 3.12 12.00
CA VAL A 160 -21.65 2.87 12.05
C VAL A 160 -20.98 3.90 12.96
N PRO A 161 -20.63 3.56 14.22
CA PRO A 161 -20.18 4.54 15.21
C PRO A 161 -18.77 5.09 14.95
N TRP A 162 -18.02 4.48 14.04
CA TRP A 162 -16.69 4.92 13.61
C TRP A 162 -16.65 5.52 12.21
N ALA A 163 -17.81 5.82 11.61
CA ALA A 163 -17.90 6.52 10.35
C ALA A 163 -17.35 7.95 10.48
N VAL A 164 -16.76 8.45 9.40
CA VAL A 164 -16.06 9.74 9.34
C VAL A 164 -16.59 10.57 8.19
N ARG A 165 -16.71 11.89 8.40
CA ARG A 165 -16.96 12.86 7.33
C ARG A 165 -15.64 13.45 6.89
N PHE A 166 -15.28 13.22 5.63
CA PHE A 166 -14.01 13.68 5.10
C PHE A 166 -14.13 15.06 4.44
N PRO A 167 -13.25 16.01 4.74
CA PRO A 167 -13.27 17.34 4.12
C PRO A 167 -12.88 17.31 2.64
N THR A 168 -12.34 16.20 2.18
CA THR A 168 -11.97 15.94 0.78
C THR A 168 -13.09 15.28 -0.03
N ASP A 169 -14.24 14.95 0.60
CA ASP A 169 -15.41 14.43 -0.11
C ASP A 169 -15.87 15.40 -1.22
N PRO A 170 -16.35 14.92 -2.39
CA PRO A 170 -16.91 15.77 -3.42
C PRO A 170 -17.97 16.74 -2.90
N MET A 171 -18.87 16.29 -2.05
CA MET A 171 -19.89 17.15 -1.44
C MET A 171 -19.27 18.26 -0.56
N ALA A 172 -18.20 17.97 0.16
CA ALA A 172 -17.49 18.99 0.93
C ALA A 172 -16.83 20.04 -0.02
N SER A 173 -16.31 19.60 -1.15
CA SER A 173 -15.75 20.51 -2.16
C SER A 173 -16.80 21.42 -2.80
N GLU A 174 -18.04 20.93 -2.98
CA GLU A 174 -19.15 21.75 -3.45
C GLU A 174 -19.55 22.81 -2.40
N LEU A 175 -19.58 22.46 -1.13
CA LEU A 175 -19.99 23.34 -0.03
C LEU A 175 -18.92 24.38 0.37
N LEU A 176 -17.64 24.00 0.32
CA LEU A 176 -16.52 24.83 0.73
C LEU A 176 -15.91 25.64 -0.41
N GLY A 177 -16.14 25.23 -1.65
CA GLY A 177 -15.54 25.73 -2.86
C GLY A 177 -14.48 24.79 -3.42
N SER A 178 -14.35 24.77 -4.74
CA SER A 178 -13.38 23.94 -5.45
C SER A 178 -12.19 24.79 -5.88
N GLY A 179 -10.97 24.33 -5.55
CA GLY A 179 -9.72 24.89 -6.06
C GLY A 179 -9.10 24.01 -7.14
N THR A 180 -8.46 24.62 -8.13
CA THR A 180 -7.69 23.87 -9.13
C THR A 180 -6.33 23.48 -8.57
N GLY A 181 -6.10 22.16 -8.47
CA GLY A 181 -4.86 21.58 -7.98
C GLY A 181 -4.84 21.30 -6.48
N LEU A 182 -3.87 20.48 -6.07
CA LEU A 182 -3.77 19.94 -4.70
C LEU A 182 -3.60 21.06 -3.66
N GLN A 183 -2.66 21.98 -3.87
CA GLN A 183 -2.37 23.07 -2.93
C GLN A 183 -3.56 24.02 -2.72
N ALA A 184 -4.35 24.29 -3.77
CA ALA A 184 -5.53 25.15 -3.67
C ALA A 184 -6.61 24.45 -2.83
N ARG A 185 -6.84 23.15 -3.02
CA ARG A 185 -7.78 22.36 -2.22
C ARG A 185 -7.34 22.30 -0.75
N GLU A 186 -6.07 22.06 -0.48
CA GLU A 186 -5.54 22.01 0.90
C GLU A 186 -5.73 23.35 1.62
N ARG A 187 -5.47 24.47 0.95
CA ARG A 187 -5.73 25.81 1.52
C ARG A 187 -7.19 26.01 1.87
N ILE A 188 -8.12 25.68 0.97
CA ILE A 188 -9.57 25.82 1.21
C ILE A 188 -9.97 24.99 2.43
N ILE A 189 -9.47 23.77 2.57
CA ILE A 189 -9.77 22.89 3.71
C ILE A 189 -9.20 23.50 5.00
N ARG A 190 -7.94 23.94 4.99
CA ARG A 190 -7.30 24.62 6.12
C ARG A 190 -8.12 25.81 6.59
N ASP A 191 -8.42 26.75 5.67
CA ASP A 191 -9.21 27.96 5.96
C ASP A 191 -10.61 27.61 6.50
N ALA A 192 -11.20 26.49 6.02
CA ALA A 192 -12.50 26.05 6.51
C ALA A 192 -12.45 25.55 7.96
N PHE A 193 -11.36 24.89 8.37
CA PHE A 193 -11.17 24.46 9.76
C PHE A 193 -10.83 25.65 10.67
N GLU A 194 -9.95 26.55 10.24
CA GLU A 194 -9.53 27.72 11.03
C GLU A 194 -10.68 28.73 11.23
N SER A 195 -11.52 28.92 10.23
CA SER A 195 -12.66 29.83 10.28
C SER A 195 -13.94 29.24 10.89
N GLY A 196 -13.94 27.94 11.22
CA GLY A 196 -15.14 27.23 11.69
C GLY A 196 -16.18 26.91 10.60
N ARG A 197 -15.91 27.22 9.34
CA ARG A 197 -16.82 26.91 8.21
C ARG A 197 -17.05 25.42 8.06
N TRP A 198 -16.04 24.59 8.34
CA TRP A 198 -16.18 23.13 8.32
C TRP A 198 -17.28 22.66 9.27
N ASP A 199 -17.33 23.17 10.50
CA ASP A 199 -18.35 22.77 11.48
C ASP A 199 -19.77 23.15 11.05
N ALA A 200 -19.92 24.23 10.28
CA ALA A 200 -21.21 24.67 9.76
C ALA A 200 -21.74 23.77 8.64
N VAL A 201 -20.85 23.22 7.78
CA VAL A 201 -21.27 22.43 6.61
C VAL A 201 -21.12 20.92 6.76
N ARG A 202 -20.28 20.44 7.69
CA ARG A 202 -19.95 19.01 7.82
C ARG A 202 -21.16 18.09 7.95
N ALA A 203 -22.25 18.55 8.56
CA ALA A 203 -23.47 17.75 8.72
C ALA A 203 -24.12 17.35 7.38
N GLN A 204 -23.85 18.09 6.32
CA GLN A 204 -24.34 17.83 4.95
C GLN A 204 -23.42 16.86 4.17
N VAL A 205 -22.16 16.68 4.62
CA VAL A 205 -21.21 15.75 4.01
C VAL A 205 -21.55 14.33 4.44
N PRO A 206 -21.57 13.34 3.53
CA PRO A 206 -21.92 11.97 3.87
C PRO A 206 -20.91 11.34 4.84
N LEU A 207 -21.43 10.46 5.69
CA LEU A 207 -20.59 9.56 6.50
C LEU A 207 -19.94 8.51 5.61
N ARG A 208 -18.64 8.27 5.78
CA ARG A 208 -17.87 7.30 5.03
C ARG A 208 -17.20 6.28 5.94
N HIS A 209 -17.02 5.06 5.44
CA HIS A 209 -16.14 4.10 6.08
C HIS A 209 -14.68 4.59 5.99
N PRO A 210 -13.92 4.66 7.10
CA PRO A 210 -12.48 4.96 7.06
C PRO A 210 -11.70 3.71 6.59
N SER A 211 -11.89 3.33 5.31
CA SER A 211 -11.31 2.10 4.75
C SER A 211 -9.79 2.06 4.81
N GLN A 212 -9.13 3.24 4.81
CA GLN A 212 -7.69 3.35 5.02
C GLN A 212 -7.26 2.74 6.36
N LEU A 213 -8.05 2.97 7.42
CA LEU A 213 -7.77 2.40 8.75
C LEU A 213 -8.05 0.90 8.79
N TYR A 214 -9.04 0.40 8.04
CA TYR A 214 -9.27 -1.05 7.91
C TYR A 214 -8.10 -1.72 7.20
N GLU A 215 -7.58 -1.10 6.13
CA GLU A 215 -6.38 -1.56 5.41
C GLU A 215 -5.14 -1.50 6.32
N ALA A 216 -4.94 -0.41 7.06
CA ALA A 216 -3.84 -0.28 8.02
C ALA A 216 -3.87 -1.40 9.06
N LEU A 217 -5.04 -1.66 9.66
CA LEU A 217 -5.20 -2.69 10.68
C LEU A 217 -5.10 -4.11 10.09
N GLY A 218 -5.84 -4.42 9.02
CA GLY A 218 -5.92 -5.77 8.45
C GLY A 218 -4.64 -6.16 7.69
N GLU A 219 -4.27 -5.33 6.71
CA GLU A 219 -3.16 -5.62 5.78
C GLU A 219 -1.78 -5.24 6.39
N GLY A 220 -1.76 -4.21 7.25
CA GLY A 220 -0.54 -3.74 7.91
C GLY A 220 -0.30 -4.45 9.24
N LEU A 221 -1.11 -4.14 10.27
CA LEU A 221 -0.82 -4.55 11.64
C LEU A 221 -1.09 -6.05 11.88
N VAL A 222 -2.33 -6.51 11.61
CA VAL A 222 -2.73 -7.90 11.93
C VAL A 222 -1.92 -8.88 11.11
N LEU A 223 -1.80 -8.65 9.80
CA LEU A 223 -0.99 -9.52 8.94
C LEU A 223 0.49 -9.49 9.33
N GLY A 224 1.03 -8.33 9.68
CA GLY A 224 2.40 -8.20 10.20
C GLY A 224 2.64 -9.00 11.48
N VAL A 225 1.69 -8.97 12.42
CA VAL A 225 1.75 -9.77 13.65
C VAL A 225 1.68 -11.26 13.35
N ILE A 226 0.79 -11.70 12.44
CA ILE A 226 0.69 -13.11 12.02
C ILE A 226 2.02 -13.58 11.43
N LEU A 227 2.60 -12.81 10.51
CA LEU A 227 3.89 -13.13 9.89
C LEU A 227 5.02 -13.19 10.92
N TRP A 228 5.08 -12.22 11.83
CA TRP A 228 6.09 -12.20 12.89
C TRP A 228 5.94 -13.39 13.84
N LEU A 229 4.72 -13.75 14.25
CA LEU A 229 4.47 -14.93 15.08
C LEU A 229 4.85 -16.21 14.34
N ALA A 230 4.48 -16.35 13.08
CA ALA A 230 4.86 -17.49 12.24
C ALA A 230 6.39 -17.61 12.09
N TYR A 231 7.09 -16.47 11.88
CA TYR A 231 8.55 -16.44 11.84
C TYR A 231 9.18 -16.87 13.18
N ARG A 232 8.70 -16.33 14.31
CA ARG A 232 9.20 -16.71 15.64
C ARG A 232 8.94 -18.18 15.96
N TRP A 233 7.77 -18.68 15.61
CA TRP A 233 7.43 -20.10 15.77
C TRP A 233 8.35 -21.00 14.94
N SER A 234 8.56 -20.68 13.65
CA SER A 234 9.48 -21.39 12.77
C SER A 234 10.93 -21.37 13.29
N ALA A 235 11.39 -20.21 13.77
CA ALA A 235 12.75 -20.06 14.30
C ALA A 235 13.02 -20.88 15.58
N ARG A 236 11.97 -21.14 16.40
CA ARG A 236 12.10 -21.94 17.63
C ARG A 236 12.11 -23.45 17.36
N ARG A 237 11.53 -23.86 16.24
CA ARG A 237 11.34 -25.28 15.91
C ARG A 237 12.50 -25.81 15.11
N GLY A 238 13.64 -25.98 15.33
CA GLY A 238 14.73 -26.67 14.62
C GLY A 238 14.51 -27.13 13.15
N GLN A 239 13.34 -26.91 12.58
CA GLN A 239 12.93 -27.25 11.22
C GLN A 239 12.42 -25.98 10.53
N PRO A 240 13.29 -25.21 9.87
CA PRO A 240 12.88 -24.03 9.13
C PRO A 240 11.92 -24.41 8.00
N LEU A 241 10.94 -23.55 7.79
CA LEU A 241 9.99 -23.66 6.69
C LEU A 241 10.69 -23.45 5.36
N GLY A 242 10.21 -24.09 4.30
CA GLY A 242 10.77 -23.96 2.96
C GLY A 242 10.57 -22.56 2.39
N ALA A 243 11.42 -22.17 1.44
CA ALA A 243 11.34 -20.87 0.77
C ALA A 243 9.99 -20.69 0.05
N GLY A 244 9.43 -19.49 0.18
CA GLY A 244 8.12 -19.11 -0.31
C GLY A 244 7.00 -19.18 0.73
N PHE A 245 7.25 -19.76 1.91
CA PHE A 245 6.21 -19.91 2.93
C PHE A 245 5.69 -18.57 3.45
N PHE A 246 6.56 -17.65 3.85
CA PHE A 246 6.15 -16.37 4.40
C PHE A 246 5.58 -15.44 3.34
N GLY A 247 6.13 -15.50 2.11
CA GLY A 247 5.53 -14.86 0.95
C GLY A 247 4.12 -15.38 0.66
N GLY A 248 3.93 -16.68 0.79
CA GLY A 248 2.63 -17.34 0.67
C GLY A 248 1.65 -16.90 1.77
N VAL A 249 2.09 -16.83 3.04
CA VAL A 249 1.26 -16.32 4.15
C VAL A 249 0.87 -14.87 3.91
N PHE A 250 1.81 -14.03 3.42
CA PHE A 250 1.52 -12.65 3.07
C PHE A 250 0.46 -12.57 1.96
N MET A 251 0.66 -13.28 0.85
CA MET A 251 -0.29 -13.24 -0.28
C MET A 251 -1.68 -13.74 0.12
N LEU A 252 -1.76 -14.83 0.88
CA LEU A 252 -3.00 -15.38 1.39
C LEU A 252 -3.70 -14.41 2.34
N GLY A 253 -2.97 -13.93 3.36
CA GLY A 253 -3.52 -13.03 4.38
C GLY A 253 -3.93 -11.67 3.81
N TYR A 254 -3.10 -11.08 2.94
CA TYR A 254 -3.41 -9.86 2.24
C TYR A 254 -4.65 -10.03 1.33
N GLY A 255 -4.68 -11.09 0.51
CA GLY A 255 -5.80 -11.36 -0.38
C GLY A 255 -7.11 -11.55 0.37
N VAL A 256 -7.11 -12.26 1.51
CA VAL A 256 -8.31 -12.43 2.36
C VAL A 256 -8.73 -11.08 2.95
N ALA A 257 -7.81 -10.35 3.58
CA ALA A 257 -8.10 -9.05 4.16
C ALA A 257 -8.64 -8.07 3.10
N ARG A 258 -7.98 -8.01 1.94
CA ARG A 258 -8.39 -7.16 0.83
C ARG A 258 -9.78 -7.50 0.29
N THR A 259 -10.08 -8.80 0.10
CA THR A 259 -11.40 -9.24 -0.36
C THR A 259 -12.51 -8.77 0.59
N PHE A 260 -12.27 -8.82 1.89
CA PHE A 260 -13.21 -8.35 2.89
C PHE A 260 -13.32 -6.82 2.94
N ILE A 261 -12.19 -6.11 2.95
CA ILE A 261 -12.15 -4.64 3.03
C ILE A 261 -12.76 -4.00 1.77
N GLU A 262 -12.67 -4.66 0.62
CA GLU A 262 -13.24 -4.17 -0.64
C GLU A 262 -14.77 -3.97 -0.57
N LEU A 263 -15.45 -4.65 0.33
CA LEU A 263 -16.89 -4.43 0.59
C LEU A 263 -17.18 -3.00 1.11
N PHE A 264 -16.22 -2.40 1.78
CA PHE A 264 -16.33 -1.07 2.39
C PHE A 264 -15.60 0.01 1.60
N ARG A 265 -14.75 -0.39 0.65
CA ARG A 265 -13.93 0.53 -0.13
C ARG A 265 -14.76 1.18 -1.24
N GLN A 266 -14.50 2.46 -1.51
CA GLN A 266 -15.01 3.15 -2.70
C GLN A 266 -14.27 2.59 -3.92
N PRO A 267 -14.96 2.07 -4.94
CA PRO A 267 -14.33 1.65 -6.19
C PRO A 267 -13.66 2.83 -6.89
N ASP A 268 -12.62 2.54 -7.67
CA ASP A 268 -11.99 3.56 -8.49
C ASP A 268 -12.97 4.01 -9.60
N ALA A 269 -13.02 5.30 -9.86
CA ALA A 269 -14.02 5.91 -10.77
C ALA A 269 -14.03 5.30 -12.20
N GLN A 270 -12.90 4.75 -12.63
CA GLN A 270 -12.77 4.09 -13.93
C GLN A 270 -13.55 2.78 -14.06
N PHE A 271 -13.99 2.20 -12.94
CA PHE A 271 -14.76 0.93 -12.89
C PHE A 271 -16.20 1.15 -12.47
N THR A 272 -16.64 2.40 -12.31
CA THR A 272 -18.02 2.74 -11.92
C THR A 272 -18.68 3.55 -13.00
N ASP A 273 -19.94 3.25 -13.28
CA ASP A 273 -20.83 4.06 -14.11
C ASP A 273 -22.20 4.22 -13.41
N ASP A 274 -23.14 4.87 -14.08
CA ASP A 274 -24.48 5.06 -13.53
C ASP A 274 -25.26 3.75 -13.34
N ALA A 275 -24.91 2.70 -14.10
CA ALA A 275 -25.52 1.37 -14.02
C ALA A 275 -24.81 0.47 -13.01
N ASP A 276 -23.48 0.59 -12.85
CA ASP A 276 -22.69 -0.21 -11.91
C ASP A 276 -21.90 0.65 -10.93
N ARG A 277 -22.57 1.01 -9.82
CA ARG A 277 -21.94 1.72 -8.69
C ARG A 277 -21.04 0.83 -7.82
N LEU A 278 -21.06 -0.48 -8.03
CA LEU A 278 -20.23 -1.44 -7.29
C LEU A 278 -18.86 -1.59 -7.91
N GLY A 279 -18.69 -1.23 -9.19
CA GLY A 279 -17.42 -1.34 -9.92
C GLY A 279 -17.04 -2.81 -10.15
N THR A 280 -18.01 -3.62 -10.59
CA THR A 280 -17.80 -5.05 -10.86
C THR A 280 -17.11 -5.24 -12.21
N VAL A 281 -16.17 -6.19 -12.28
CA VAL A 281 -15.36 -6.43 -13.49
C VAL A 281 -15.50 -7.86 -13.98
N LEU A 282 -15.69 -8.82 -13.05
CA LEU A 282 -15.86 -10.23 -13.37
C LEU A 282 -17.06 -10.80 -12.59
N GLY A 283 -18.22 -10.87 -13.22
CA GLY A 283 -19.47 -11.23 -12.54
C GLY A 283 -19.75 -10.27 -11.37
N PRO A 284 -20.00 -10.76 -10.15
CA PRO A 284 -20.25 -9.91 -8.98
C PRO A 284 -18.98 -9.38 -8.32
N LEU A 285 -17.78 -9.64 -8.86
CA LEU A 285 -16.51 -9.33 -8.24
C LEU A 285 -15.94 -8.00 -8.74
N THR A 286 -15.44 -7.19 -7.84
CA THR A 286 -14.66 -5.99 -8.17
C THR A 286 -13.26 -6.38 -8.68
N MET A 287 -12.53 -5.43 -9.28
CA MET A 287 -11.14 -5.65 -9.70
C MET A 287 -10.26 -6.04 -8.50
N GLY A 288 -10.44 -5.38 -7.35
CA GLY A 288 -9.70 -5.71 -6.13
C GLY A 288 -9.95 -7.14 -5.65
N GLN A 289 -11.20 -7.61 -5.68
CA GLN A 289 -11.55 -8.98 -5.32
C GLN A 289 -11.00 -10.00 -6.32
N THR A 290 -11.09 -9.72 -7.62
CA THR A 290 -10.57 -10.61 -8.66
C THR A 290 -9.07 -10.85 -8.52
N LEU A 291 -8.28 -9.79 -8.32
CA LEU A 291 -6.85 -9.89 -8.09
C LEU A 291 -6.53 -10.59 -6.76
N SER A 292 -7.33 -10.35 -5.73
CA SER A 292 -7.17 -10.98 -4.42
C SER A 292 -7.37 -12.49 -4.48
N LEU A 293 -8.33 -12.99 -5.27
CA LEU A 293 -8.52 -14.43 -5.46
C LEU A 293 -7.29 -15.11 -6.08
N LEU A 294 -6.64 -14.47 -7.05
CA LEU A 294 -5.38 -14.97 -7.60
C LEU A 294 -4.28 -15.00 -6.53
N MET A 295 -4.16 -13.93 -5.73
CA MET A 295 -3.20 -13.87 -4.62
C MET A 295 -3.46 -14.98 -3.59
N ILE A 296 -4.73 -15.23 -3.24
CA ILE A 296 -5.13 -16.31 -2.31
C ILE A 296 -4.70 -17.67 -2.87
N ALA A 297 -4.99 -17.96 -4.15
CA ALA A 297 -4.63 -19.23 -4.78
C ALA A 297 -3.12 -19.46 -4.81
N VAL A 298 -2.33 -18.47 -5.22
CA VAL A 298 -0.86 -18.53 -5.21
C VAL A 298 -0.35 -18.62 -3.78
N GLY A 299 -0.94 -17.88 -2.84
CA GLY A 299 -0.59 -17.91 -1.44
C GLY A 299 -0.76 -19.30 -0.82
N ILE A 300 -1.91 -19.94 -1.04
CA ILE A 300 -2.17 -21.33 -0.60
C ILE A 300 -1.11 -22.29 -1.17
N PHE A 301 -0.85 -22.20 -2.48
CA PHE A 301 0.16 -23.02 -3.15
C PHE A 301 1.54 -22.88 -2.50
N LEU A 302 2.01 -21.65 -2.27
CA LEU A 302 3.30 -21.38 -1.67
C LEU A 302 3.37 -21.83 -0.19
N VAL A 303 2.31 -21.62 0.58
CA VAL A 303 2.22 -22.10 1.98
C VAL A 303 2.33 -23.63 2.03
N VAL A 304 1.55 -24.33 1.22
CA VAL A 304 1.57 -25.80 1.17
C VAL A 304 2.94 -26.31 0.71
N GLN A 305 3.52 -25.70 -0.32
CA GLN A 305 4.85 -26.07 -0.82
C GLN A 305 5.93 -25.83 0.24
N GLY A 306 5.94 -24.64 0.86
CA GLY A 306 6.91 -24.27 1.89
C GLY A 306 6.76 -25.13 3.14
N TRP A 307 5.53 -25.54 3.47
CA TRP A 307 5.27 -26.47 4.58
C TRP A 307 5.80 -27.88 4.30
N ARG A 308 5.63 -28.38 3.07
CA ARG A 308 6.11 -29.73 2.68
C ARG A 308 7.64 -29.79 2.53
N LYS A 309 8.29 -28.70 2.11
CA LYS A 309 9.75 -28.61 1.89
C LYS A 309 10.50 -28.13 3.13
N ARG A 310 10.10 -28.56 4.32
CA ARG A 310 10.85 -28.27 5.56
C ARG A 310 12.24 -28.88 5.49
N VAL A 311 13.27 -28.09 5.80
CA VAL A 311 14.67 -28.54 5.77
C VAL A 311 15.15 -28.66 7.21
N PRO A 312 15.70 -29.82 7.66
CA PRO A 312 16.32 -29.95 8.96
C PRO A 312 17.49 -28.98 9.12
N ARG A 313 17.66 -28.38 10.28
CA ARG A 313 18.71 -27.39 10.59
C ARG A 313 20.13 -27.87 10.31
N ALA A 314 20.37 -29.17 10.36
CA ALA A 314 21.67 -29.79 10.11
C ALA A 314 22.29 -29.47 8.72
N HIS A 315 21.47 -29.09 7.74
CA HIS A 315 21.92 -28.73 6.38
C HIS A 315 22.11 -27.21 6.16
N LEU A 316 22.01 -26.38 7.21
CA LEU A 316 22.19 -24.92 7.12
C LEU A 316 23.58 -24.47 7.59
N SER A 317 24.44 -25.40 8.01
CA SER A 317 25.78 -25.15 8.57
C SER A 317 26.92 -25.24 7.53
N THR A 318 26.61 -25.34 6.24
CA THR A 318 27.64 -25.30 5.16
C THR A 318 27.43 -24.09 4.25
#